data_6013153c630973d8c140cb8a023fb1a4
#
_entry.id   6013153c630973d8c140cb8a023fb1a4
#
_cell.length_a   1.000
_cell.length_b   1.000
_cell.length_c   1.000
_cell.angle_alpha   90.00
_cell.angle_beta   90.00
_cell.angle_gamma   90.00
#
_symmetry.space_group_name_H-M   'P 1'
#
loop_
_entity.id
_entity.type
_entity.pdbx_description
1 polymer ?
#
loop_
_entity_poly.entity_id
_entity_poly.type
_entity_poly.pdbx_seq_one_letter_code
_entity_poly.pdbx_strand_id
1 'polypeptide(L)'
;MRLKKIKFEEGSGNVFADLGLKDSDELFARAQIGYCVQKVIEAKNLKQREIATVLGIAQSDVSHLMNGHYSRFTTDKLLDFLKRLDRKVTIRIAPRKAGEPFQQISLAPLKQ
;
A
#
# COMPACT_ATOMS: atom_id res chain seq x y z
N MET A 1 12.96 11.40 -3.02
CA MET A 1 13.22 10.43 -3.39
C MET A 1 12.24 9.69 -4.03
N ARG A 2 12.12 9.36 -4.98
CA ARG A 2 11.27 8.74 -5.61
C ARG A 2 11.56 7.41 -5.96
N LEU A 3 12.56 6.97 -5.59
CA LEU A 3 12.95 5.72 -6.02
C LEU A 3 12.06 4.63 -5.63
N LYS A 4 11.31 4.77 -4.58
CA LYS A 4 10.46 3.71 -4.19
C LYS A 4 9.36 3.46 -5.13
N LYS A 5 8.90 4.47 -5.82
CA LYS A 5 7.87 4.27 -6.74
C LYS A 5 8.31 3.40 -7.87
N ILE A 6 9.54 3.43 -8.21
CA ILE A 6 10.05 2.62 -9.26
C ILE A 6 9.84 1.16 -9.02
N LYS A 7 9.90 0.74 -7.78
CA LYS A 7 9.72 -0.65 -7.49
C LYS A 7 8.34 -1.13 -7.81
N PHE A 8 7.34 -0.29 -7.65
CA PHE A 8 6.00 -0.71 -7.96
C PHE A 8 5.81 -0.90 -9.44
N GLU A 9 6.51 -0.12 -10.23
CA GLU A 9 6.27 -0.17 -11.64
C GLU A 9 7.13 -1.14 -12.39
N GLU A 10 8.11 -1.69 -11.74
CA GLU A 10 8.90 -2.64 -12.40
C GLU A 10 8.21 -3.94 -12.37
N GLY A 11 8.00 -4.49 -13.46
CA GLY A 11 7.19 -5.60 -13.63
C GLY A 11 7.34 -6.71 -12.69
N SER A 12 8.37 -7.32 -12.58
CA SER A 12 8.40 -8.50 -11.81
C SER A 12 8.88 -8.31 -10.43
N GLY A 13 8.63 -7.23 -9.84
CA GLY A 13 9.14 -6.98 -8.51
C GLY A 13 8.51 -7.77 -7.40
N ASN A 14 7.81 -8.84 -7.67
CA ASN A 14 7.15 -9.59 -6.61
C ASN A 14 8.11 -10.52 -5.90
N VAL A 15 8.76 -10.02 -4.86
CA VAL A 15 9.72 -10.83 -4.12
C VAL A 15 9.06 -11.97 -3.36
N PHE A 16 7.76 -11.85 -3.09
CA PHE A 16 7.08 -12.94 -2.40
C PHE A 16 6.97 -14.16 -3.32
N ALA A 17 6.77 -13.96 -4.60
CA ALA A 17 6.76 -15.05 -5.55
C ALA A 17 8.13 -15.67 -5.68
N ASP A 18 9.16 -14.85 -5.66
CA ASP A 18 10.53 -15.34 -5.76
C ASP A 18 10.88 -16.22 -4.57
N LEU A 19 10.24 -16.00 -3.43
CA LEU A 19 10.46 -16.83 -2.27
C LEU A 19 9.56 -18.05 -2.23
N GLY A 20 8.69 -18.21 -3.23
CA GLY A 20 7.83 -19.38 -3.30
C GLY A 20 6.69 -19.36 -2.29
N LEU A 21 6.30 -18.21 -1.81
CA LEU A 21 5.24 -18.12 -0.82
C LEU A 21 3.87 -18.23 -1.47
N LYS A 22 2.93 -18.85 -0.74
CA LYS A 22 1.58 -18.94 -1.21
C LYS A 22 0.96 -17.56 -1.18
N ASP A 23 0.00 -17.34 -2.02
CA ASP A 23 -0.72 -16.07 -2.08
C ASP A 23 0.22 -14.90 -2.26
N SER A 24 1.30 -15.13 -3.00
CA SER A 24 2.32 -14.10 -3.16
C SER A 24 1.78 -12.85 -3.83
N ASP A 25 0.85 -12.98 -4.77
CA ASP A 25 0.29 -11.81 -5.43
C ASP A 25 -0.50 -10.96 -4.46
N GLU A 26 -1.25 -11.61 -3.58
CA GLU A 26 -2.02 -10.87 -2.59
C GLU A 26 -1.10 -10.18 -1.61
N LEU A 27 -0.07 -10.87 -1.14
CA LEU A 27 0.88 -10.27 -0.20
C LEU A 27 1.61 -9.10 -0.82
N PHE A 28 1.98 -9.23 -2.09
CA PHE A 28 2.69 -8.17 -2.76
C PHE A 28 1.79 -6.95 -2.96
N ALA A 29 0.53 -7.18 -3.37
CA ALA A 29 -0.41 -6.08 -3.54
C ALA A 29 -0.68 -5.40 -2.22
N ARG A 30 -0.82 -6.18 -1.16
CA ARG A 30 -1.06 -5.60 0.17
C ARG A 30 0.11 -4.73 0.61
N ALA A 31 1.32 -5.19 0.35
CA ALA A 31 2.51 -4.41 0.68
C ALA A 31 2.55 -3.12 -0.12
N GLN A 32 2.17 -3.16 -1.39
CA GLN A 32 2.16 -1.96 -2.20
C GLN A 32 1.09 -0.98 -1.72
N ILE A 33 -0.09 -1.46 -1.38
CA ILE A 33 -1.14 -0.59 -0.86
C ILE A 33 -0.72 0.00 0.48
N GLY A 34 -0.11 -0.82 1.34
CA GLY A 34 0.37 -0.34 2.62
C GLY A 34 1.42 0.75 2.46
N TYR A 35 2.31 0.57 1.51
CA TYR A 35 3.31 1.59 1.23
C TYR A 35 2.64 2.88 0.77
N CYS A 36 1.60 2.78 -0.06
CA CYS A 36 0.86 3.95 -0.50
C CYS A 36 0.23 4.68 0.69
N VAL A 37 -0.37 3.92 1.60
CA VAL A 37 -0.96 4.52 2.80
C VAL A 37 0.11 5.28 3.58
N GLN A 38 1.26 4.64 3.76
CA GLN A 38 2.34 5.27 4.51
C GLN A 38 2.81 6.56 3.85
N LYS A 39 2.95 6.55 2.53
CA LYS A 39 3.41 7.75 1.83
C LYS A 39 2.39 8.87 1.91
N VAL A 40 1.10 8.54 1.86
CA VAL A 40 0.07 9.55 2.01
C VAL A 40 0.11 10.16 3.40
N ILE A 41 0.31 9.32 4.42
CA ILE A 41 0.40 9.80 5.78
C ILE A 41 1.60 10.73 5.94
N GLU A 42 2.75 10.33 5.38
CA GLU A 42 3.94 11.16 5.48
C GLU A 42 3.73 12.51 4.81
N ALA A 43 3.02 12.52 3.69
CA ALA A 43 2.78 13.76 2.98
C ALA A 43 1.88 14.71 3.75
N LYS A 44 1.02 14.17 4.63
CA LYS A 44 0.13 15.00 5.41
C LYS A 44 0.79 15.54 6.67
N ASN A 45 1.96 15.03 6.99
CA ASN A 45 2.72 15.55 8.13
C ASN A 45 1.94 15.52 9.45
N LEU A 46 1.25 14.44 9.70
CA LEU A 46 0.46 14.30 10.91
C LEU A 46 1.27 13.63 12.00
N LYS A 47 0.92 13.94 13.24
CA LYS A 47 1.54 13.26 14.37
C LYS A 47 0.90 11.90 14.56
N GLN A 48 1.62 10.99 15.21
CA GLN A 48 1.14 9.63 15.38
C GLN A 48 -0.24 9.57 16.03
N ARG A 49 -0.47 10.40 17.00
CA ARG A 49 -1.77 10.44 17.67
C ARG A 49 -2.87 10.87 16.71
N GLU A 50 -2.56 11.84 15.85
CA GLU A 50 -3.52 12.32 14.88
C GLU A 50 -3.81 11.24 13.84
N ILE A 51 -2.79 10.51 13.43
CA ILE A 51 -2.97 9.43 12.49
C ILE A 51 -3.89 8.37 13.08
N ALA A 52 -3.66 8.02 14.35
CA ALA A 52 -4.49 7.01 15.01
C ALA A 52 -5.95 7.44 15.01
N THR A 53 -6.21 8.71 15.26
CA THR A 53 -7.57 9.21 15.27
C THR A 53 -8.20 9.15 13.89
N VAL A 54 -7.48 9.61 12.88
CA VAL A 54 -8.01 9.62 11.52
C VAL A 54 -8.28 8.20 11.04
N LEU A 55 -7.36 7.28 11.30
CA LEU A 55 -7.52 5.91 10.82
C LEU A 55 -8.41 5.07 11.72
N GLY A 56 -8.70 5.55 12.91
CA GLY A 56 -9.55 4.80 13.83
C GLY A 56 -8.87 3.56 14.40
N ILE A 57 -7.56 3.63 14.64
CA ILE A 57 -6.80 2.49 15.15
C ILE A 57 -5.95 2.94 16.33
N ALA A 58 -5.41 1.97 17.04
CA ALA A 58 -4.54 2.26 18.17
C ALA A 58 -3.21 2.82 17.70
N GLN A 59 -2.55 3.58 18.55
CA GLN A 59 -1.25 4.13 18.18
C GLN A 59 -0.22 3.04 17.93
N SER A 60 -0.33 1.91 18.61
CA SER A 60 0.58 0.81 18.34
C SER A 60 0.41 0.29 16.92
N ASP A 61 -0.82 0.31 16.40
CA ASP A 61 -1.04 -0.11 15.03
C ASP A 61 -0.49 0.91 14.04
N VAL A 62 -0.56 2.20 14.38
CA VAL A 62 0.07 3.21 13.56
C VAL A 62 1.56 2.94 13.47
N SER A 63 2.17 2.58 14.59
CA SER A 63 3.60 2.28 14.61
C SER A 63 3.92 1.11 13.67
N HIS A 64 3.12 0.05 13.70
CA HIS A 64 3.33 -1.08 12.80
C HIS A 64 3.21 -0.65 11.35
N LEU A 65 2.20 0.14 11.05
CA LEU A 65 1.98 0.61 9.70
C LEU A 65 3.17 1.43 9.21
N MET A 66 3.64 2.35 10.03
CA MET A 66 4.73 3.23 9.64
C MET A 66 6.07 2.53 9.60
N ASN A 67 6.16 1.35 10.19
CA ASN A 67 7.37 0.55 10.12
C ASN A 67 7.30 -0.52 9.03
N GLY A 68 6.30 -0.47 8.18
CA GLY A 68 6.24 -1.37 7.04
C GLY A 68 5.63 -2.73 7.32
N HIS A 69 5.01 -2.92 8.48
CA HIS A 69 4.42 -4.20 8.83
C HIS A 69 3.01 -4.29 8.23
N TYR A 70 2.93 -4.20 6.91
CA TYR A 70 1.64 -4.09 6.24
C TYR A 70 0.82 -5.37 6.29
N SER A 71 1.47 -6.50 6.46
CA SER A 71 0.75 -7.77 6.51
C SER A 71 -0.14 -7.90 7.73
N ARG A 72 0.02 -7.00 8.70
CA ARG A 72 -0.84 -7.02 9.86
C ARG A 72 -2.23 -6.49 9.56
N PHE A 73 -2.42 -5.89 8.38
CA PHE A 73 -3.69 -5.30 8.00
C PHE A 73 -4.22 -6.02 6.79
N THR A 74 -5.54 -6.16 6.71
CA THR A 74 -6.14 -6.74 5.51
C THR A 74 -6.13 -5.69 4.41
N THR A 75 -6.30 -6.16 3.17
CA THR A 75 -6.39 -5.25 2.05
C THR A 75 -7.56 -4.28 2.23
N ASP A 76 -8.70 -4.80 2.69
CA ASP A 76 -9.87 -3.95 2.92
C ASP A 76 -9.57 -2.85 3.92
N LYS A 77 -8.83 -3.20 4.97
CA LYS A 77 -8.49 -2.23 5.99
C LYS A 77 -7.59 -1.14 5.42
N LEU A 78 -6.62 -1.54 4.62
CA LEU A 78 -5.70 -0.57 4.02
C LEU A 78 -6.44 0.36 3.06
N LEU A 79 -7.38 -0.18 2.30
CA LEU A 79 -8.18 0.66 1.41
C LEU A 79 -9.05 1.63 2.20
N ASP A 80 -9.57 1.18 3.34
CA ASP A 80 -10.35 2.06 4.20
C ASP A 80 -9.49 3.20 4.74
N PHE A 81 -8.23 2.92 5.05
CA PHE A 81 -7.32 3.97 5.50
C PHE A 81 -7.19 5.05 4.45
N LEU A 82 -7.07 4.67 3.18
CA LEU A 82 -6.95 5.65 2.12
C LEU A 82 -8.21 6.50 2.00
N LYS A 83 -9.36 5.90 2.22
CA LYS A 83 -10.60 6.65 2.22
C LYS A 83 -10.61 7.67 3.36
N ARG A 84 -10.17 7.25 4.54
CA ARG A 84 -10.12 8.14 5.68
C ARG A 84 -9.09 9.25 5.51
N LEU A 85 -8.09 9.01 4.67
CA LEU A 85 -7.08 10.02 4.36
C LEU A 85 -7.48 10.88 3.17
N ASP A 86 -8.73 10.74 2.74
CA ASP A 86 -9.30 11.55 1.67
C ASP A 86 -8.59 11.29 0.35
N ARG A 87 -8.27 10.03 0.10
CA ARG A 87 -7.66 9.65 -1.17
C ARG A 87 -8.63 8.81 -1.97
N LYS A 88 -8.61 9.02 -3.27
CA LYS A 88 -9.45 8.28 -4.18
C LYS A 88 -8.72 7.04 -4.63
N VAL A 89 -9.39 5.91 -4.58
CA VAL A 89 -8.84 4.65 -5.07
C VAL A 89 -9.61 4.27 -6.31
N THR A 90 -8.90 4.03 -7.40
CA THR A 90 -9.53 3.61 -8.64
C THR A 90 -9.06 2.21 -8.95
N ILE A 91 -9.99 1.33 -9.25
CA ILE A 91 -9.67 -0.06 -9.57
C ILE A 91 -10.00 -0.28 -11.04
N ARG A 92 -9.01 -0.77 -11.77
CA ARG A 92 -9.17 -1.04 -13.17
C ARG A 92 -9.00 -2.53 -13.40
N ILE A 93 -9.97 -3.14 -14.03
CA ILE A 93 -9.92 -4.56 -14.33
C ILE A 93 -9.71 -4.71 -15.82
N ALA A 94 -8.68 -5.44 -16.20
CA ALA A 94 -8.28 -5.54 -17.58
C ALA A 94 -7.83 -6.96 -17.90
N PRO A 95 -7.83 -7.35 -19.18
CA PRO A 95 -7.29 -8.64 -19.54
C PRO A 95 -5.81 -8.72 -19.17
N ARG A 96 -5.39 -9.90 -18.75
CA ARG A 96 -4.01 -10.10 -18.37
C ARG A 96 -3.24 -10.72 -19.52
N LYS A 97 -2.08 -10.14 -19.79
CA LYS A 97 -1.19 -10.72 -20.79
C LYS A 97 -0.19 -11.64 -20.11
N ALA A 98 0.34 -12.57 -20.87
CA ALA A 98 1.31 -13.49 -20.31
C ALA A 98 2.47 -12.73 -19.70
N GLY A 99 2.87 -13.12 -18.52
CA GLY A 99 3.99 -12.48 -17.85
C GLY A 99 3.63 -11.31 -16.98
N GLU A 100 2.41 -10.82 -17.06
CA GLU A 100 2.01 -9.70 -16.23
C GLU A 100 1.54 -10.17 -14.86
N PRO A 101 1.71 -9.36 -13.83
CA PRO A 101 1.17 -9.75 -12.52
C PRO A 101 -0.34 -9.69 -12.53
N PHE A 102 -0.98 -10.44 -11.65
CA PHE A 102 -2.43 -10.41 -11.53
C PHE A 102 -2.90 -9.14 -10.84
N GLN A 103 -2.10 -8.57 -9.98
CA GLN A 103 -2.47 -7.36 -9.28
C GLN A 103 -1.33 -6.36 -9.38
N GLN A 104 -1.68 -5.14 -9.68
CA GLN A 104 -0.69 -4.10 -9.85
C GLN A 104 -1.20 -2.83 -9.22
N ILE A 105 -0.38 -2.20 -8.41
CA ILE A 105 -0.76 -1.00 -7.68
C ILE A 105 0.16 0.13 -8.12
N SER A 106 -0.41 1.29 -8.36
CA SER A 106 0.41 2.44 -8.63
C SER A 106 -0.08 3.61 -7.79
N LEU A 107 0.81 4.50 -7.47
CA LEU A 107 0.50 5.64 -6.63
C LEU A 107 0.69 6.91 -7.45
N ALA A 108 -0.37 7.67 -7.57
CA ALA A 108 -0.28 8.94 -8.28
C ALA A 108 0.54 9.92 -7.47
N PRO A 109 1.05 10.98 -8.09
CA PRO A 109 1.82 11.98 -7.35
C PRO A 109 1.03 12.49 -6.17
N LEU A 110 1.71 12.71 -5.05
CA LEU A 110 1.05 13.08 -3.82
C LEU A 110 0.79 14.57 -3.66
N LYS A 111 1.35 15.38 -4.54
CA LYS A 111 1.13 16.78 -4.35
C LYS A 111 -0.26 17.12 -4.76
N GLN A 112 -0.82 18.10 -4.18
CA GLN A 112 -2.18 18.54 -4.41
C GLN A 112 -2.25 19.55 -5.54
#